data_0148386bac5d97b0f0c13705cc6714d5
#
_entry.id   0148386bac5d97b0f0c13705cc6714d5
#
_cell.length_a   1.000
_cell.length_b   1.000
_cell.length_c   1.000
_cell.angle_alpha   90.00
_cell.angle_beta   90.00
_cell.angle_gamma   90.00
#
_symmetry.space_group_name_H-M   'P 1'
#
loop_
_entity.id
_entity.type
_entity.pdbx_description
1 polymer ?
#
loop_
_entity_poly.entity_id
_entity_poly.type
_entity_poly.pdbx_seq_one_letter_code
_entity_poly.pdbx_strand_id
1 'polypeptide(L)'
;MTKKELLSEMTFLPWEGPYYNQGFRGKKVLVVGESYYRDPEWTDNPDNFLFASPNAVQKFIFGWNQSTFRIFTNIMLGKGKGDTTTTEERASLWNHVVYYNFIQSGLRANATDKNAIPNHWLKEGKKILKNILSIYNPDLTIVYSKQVWVHYRDYNGVKYSDKYRETDLEHSTVANFDLKDNDGNVHHIIGISHPSSPSLSNADSWNEINTYLATFLN
;
A
#
# COMPACT_ATOMS: atom_id res chain seq x y z
N MET A 1 11.23 8.31 17.47
CA MET A 1 12.07 8.28 16.23
C MET A 1 11.68 9.46 15.35
N THR A 2 12.63 10.19 14.83
CA THR A 2 12.40 11.27 13.87
C THR A 2 12.19 10.73 12.46
N LYS A 3 11.59 11.53 11.57
CA LYS A 3 11.43 11.16 10.15
C LYS A 3 12.79 10.88 9.49
N LYS A 4 13.84 11.65 9.82
CA LYS A 4 15.18 11.46 9.27
C LYS A 4 15.78 10.12 9.69
N GLU A 5 15.61 9.73 10.95
CA GLU A 5 16.06 8.43 11.46
C GLU A 5 15.34 7.28 10.77
N LEU A 6 13.98 7.36 10.60
CA LEU A 6 13.23 6.36 9.87
C LEU A 6 13.75 6.20 8.44
N LEU A 7 13.90 7.30 7.71
CA LEU A 7 14.33 7.26 6.31
C LEU A 7 15.74 6.66 6.15
N SER A 8 16.62 6.81 7.17
CA SER A 8 17.94 6.17 7.16
C SER A 8 17.91 4.66 7.40
N GLU A 9 16.83 4.12 7.97
CA GLU A 9 16.62 2.67 8.16
C GLU A 9 15.97 1.98 6.94
N MET A 10 15.46 2.76 5.97
CA MET A 10 14.72 2.21 4.83
C MET A 10 15.62 1.91 3.63
N THR A 11 15.41 0.77 3.00
CA THR A 11 16.05 0.42 1.72
C THR A 11 15.38 1.16 0.57
N PHE A 12 14.05 1.31 0.62
CA PHE A 12 13.25 2.03 -0.36
C PHE A 12 12.56 3.20 0.31
N LEU A 13 12.92 4.43 -0.04
CA LEU A 13 12.26 5.61 0.50
C LEU A 13 10.78 5.65 0.10
N PRO A 14 9.89 6.14 0.97
CA PRO A 14 8.51 6.36 0.59
C PRO A 14 8.40 7.50 -0.43
N TRP A 15 7.42 7.40 -1.32
CA TRP A 15 6.89 8.57 -1.99
C TRP A 15 6.07 9.38 -0.98
N GLU A 16 6.38 10.63 -0.83
CA GLU A 16 5.57 11.59 -0.10
C GLU A 16 5.04 12.62 -1.07
N GLY A 17 3.73 12.58 -1.29
CA GLY A 17 3.08 13.54 -2.16
C GLY A 17 3.25 14.98 -1.63
N PRO A 18 3.55 15.96 -2.50
CA PRO A 18 3.81 17.34 -2.07
C PRO A 18 2.64 17.99 -1.33
N TYR A 19 1.45 17.45 -1.50
CA TYR A 19 0.23 17.93 -0.85
C TYR A 19 -0.35 16.94 0.17
N TYR A 20 0.48 16.02 0.69
CA TYR A 20 0.04 15.01 1.67
C TYR A 20 -0.71 15.61 2.86
N ASN A 21 -0.25 16.75 3.37
CA ASN A 21 -0.88 17.41 4.52
C ASN A 21 -2.27 17.98 4.21
N GLN A 22 -2.60 18.20 2.94
CA GLN A 22 -3.95 18.56 2.50
C GLN A 22 -4.86 17.34 2.39
N GLY A 23 -4.25 16.18 2.19
CA GLY A 23 -4.92 14.90 2.06
C GLY A 23 -5.63 14.68 0.72
N PHE A 24 -5.87 13.43 0.40
CA PHE A 24 -6.76 13.05 -0.71
C PHE A 24 -8.21 13.11 -0.23
N ARG A 25 -9.01 13.98 -0.84
CA ARG A 25 -10.38 14.29 -0.37
C ARG A 25 -10.42 14.68 1.12
N GLY A 26 -9.43 15.47 1.56
CA GLY A 26 -9.31 15.93 2.95
C GLY A 26 -8.86 14.87 3.96
N LYS A 27 -8.45 13.68 3.53
CA LYS A 27 -7.94 12.61 4.38
C LYS A 27 -6.46 12.35 4.08
N LYS A 28 -5.62 12.30 5.10
CA LYS A 28 -4.24 11.84 4.98
C LYS A 28 -4.25 10.34 4.73
N VAL A 29 -3.87 9.92 3.54
CA VAL A 29 -3.90 8.52 3.15
C VAL A 29 -2.48 7.97 3.02
N LEU A 30 -2.22 6.87 3.72
CA LEU A 30 -1.03 6.05 3.53
C LEU A 30 -1.38 4.85 2.65
N VAL A 31 -0.63 4.66 1.58
CA VAL A 31 -0.77 3.52 0.68
C VAL A 31 0.43 2.59 0.86
N VAL A 32 0.16 1.32 1.14
CA VAL A 32 1.19 0.30 1.38
C VAL A 32 1.10 -0.77 0.31
N GLY A 33 2.14 -0.86 -0.52
CA GLY A 33 2.33 -1.94 -1.48
C GLY A 33 3.05 -3.15 -0.87
N GLU A 34 3.23 -4.19 -1.66
CA GLU A 34 3.88 -5.42 -1.19
C GLU A 34 5.40 -5.30 -1.25
N SER A 35 5.98 -5.19 -2.43
CA SER A 35 7.42 -5.28 -2.67
C SER A 35 7.80 -4.75 -4.04
N TYR A 36 9.11 -4.58 -4.26
CA TYR A 36 9.69 -4.42 -5.59
C TYR A 36 10.29 -5.72 -6.09
N TYR A 37 10.11 -6.00 -7.38
CA TYR A 37 10.85 -7.05 -8.06
C TYR A 37 12.19 -6.49 -8.51
N ARG A 38 13.28 -7.24 -8.25
CA ARG A 38 14.60 -6.89 -8.77
C ARG A 38 14.58 -6.97 -10.28
N ASP A 39 14.71 -5.83 -10.93
CA ASP A 39 15.16 -5.78 -12.30
C ASP A 39 16.67 -6.06 -12.29
N PRO A 40 17.20 -6.97 -13.14
CA PRO A 40 18.66 -7.18 -13.28
C PRO A 40 19.43 -5.88 -13.53
N GLU A 41 18.83 -4.92 -14.24
CA GLU A 41 19.45 -3.62 -14.52
C GLU A 41 19.57 -2.71 -13.26
N TRP A 42 18.85 -3.05 -12.17
CA TRP A 42 18.89 -2.25 -10.93
C TRP A 42 19.98 -2.69 -9.96
N THR A 43 20.63 -3.84 -10.22
CA THR A 43 21.56 -4.46 -9.26
C THR A 43 22.85 -3.69 -9.05
N ASP A 44 23.21 -2.80 -9.95
CA ASP A 44 24.54 -2.16 -9.97
C ASP A 44 24.53 -0.72 -9.44
N ASN A 45 23.35 -0.14 -9.17
CA ASN A 45 23.27 1.22 -8.61
C ASN A 45 22.36 1.24 -7.38
N PRO A 46 22.94 1.38 -6.15
CA PRO A 46 22.18 1.49 -4.90
C PRO A 46 21.14 2.62 -4.89
N ASP A 47 21.40 3.73 -5.58
CA ASP A 47 20.48 4.87 -5.64
C ASP A 47 19.18 4.51 -6.36
N ASN A 48 19.20 3.56 -7.32
CA ASN A 48 18.00 3.08 -7.98
C ASN A 48 17.03 2.39 -7.02
N PHE A 49 17.56 1.73 -5.99
CA PHE A 49 16.73 1.11 -4.93
C PHE A 49 16.16 2.15 -3.99
N LEU A 50 16.99 3.07 -3.52
CA LEU A 50 16.59 4.06 -2.54
C LEU A 50 15.38 4.88 -3.03
N PHE A 51 15.39 5.30 -4.27
CA PHE A 51 14.33 6.11 -4.89
C PHE A 51 13.30 5.31 -5.71
N ALA A 52 13.22 3.98 -5.53
CA ALA A 52 12.32 3.15 -6.33
C ALA A 52 10.85 3.58 -6.22
N SER A 53 10.34 3.87 -5.00
CA SER A 53 8.95 4.33 -4.84
C SER A 53 8.75 5.73 -5.41
N PRO A 54 9.55 6.74 -5.07
CA PRO A 54 9.44 8.08 -5.67
C PRO A 54 9.48 8.05 -7.20
N ASN A 55 10.45 7.34 -7.79
CA ASN A 55 10.61 7.26 -9.24
C ASN A 55 9.45 6.55 -9.92
N ALA A 56 8.94 5.46 -9.33
CA ALA A 56 7.82 4.71 -9.88
C ALA A 56 6.54 5.55 -9.90
N VAL A 57 6.21 6.24 -8.80
CA VAL A 57 5.03 7.10 -8.71
C VAL A 57 5.16 8.28 -9.66
N GLN A 58 6.32 8.94 -9.70
CA GLN A 58 6.55 10.07 -10.59
C GLN A 58 6.40 9.66 -12.07
N LYS A 59 7.04 8.56 -12.49
CA LYS A 59 6.89 8.03 -13.85
C LYS A 59 5.44 7.70 -14.18
N PHE A 60 4.69 7.14 -13.21
CA PHE A 60 3.28 6.83 -13.42
C PHE A 60 2.43 8.10 -13.60
N ILE A 61 2.63 9.13 -12.79
CA ILE A 61 1.93 10.41 -12.95
C ILE A 61 2.13 10.93 -14.38
N PHE A 62 3.35 10.89 -14.90
CA PHE A 62 3.71 11.40 -16.23
C PHE A 62 3.51 10.42 -17.39
N GLY A 63 2.76 9.34 -17.21
CA GLY A 63 2.26 8.53 -18.32
C GLY A 63 2.79 7.10 -18.41
N TRP A 64 3.70 6.68 -17.49
CA TRP A 64 4.08 5.27 -17.46
C TRP A 64 2.87 4.37 -17.16
N ASN A 65 2.61 3.43 -18.06
CA ASN A 65 1.44 2.55 -17.93
C ASN A 65 1.76 1.31 -17.10
N GLN A 66 1.84 1.48 -15.79
CA GLN A 66 2.01 0.37 -14.86
C GLN A 66 0.64 -0.06 -14.31
N SER A 67 0.27 -1.33 -14.53
CA SER A 67 -1.07 -1.83 -14.27
C SER A 67 -1.49 -1.74 -12.79
N THR A 68 -0.58 -2.03 -11.85
CA THR A 68 -0.87 -1.96 -10.42
C THR A 68 -1.27 -0.54 -10.00
N PHE A 69 -0.45 0.46 -10.39
CA PHE A 69 -0.75 1.86 -10.08
C PHE A 69 -2.03 2.34 -10.76
N ARG A 70 -2.25 1.97 -12.04
CA ARG A 70 -3.45 2.35 -12.79
C ARG A 70 -4.71 1.77 -12.14
N ILE A 71 -4.71 0.48 -11.83
CA ILE A 71 -5.87 -0.17 -11.22
C ILE A 71 -6.14 0.41 -9.83
N PHE A 72 -5.11 0.61 -9.00
CA PHE A 72 -5.26 1.24 -7.70
C PHE A 72 -5.80 2.67 -7.81
N THR A 73 -5.29 3.46 -8.77
CA THR A 73 -5.79 4.81 -9.03
C THR A 73 -7.27 4.80 -9.41
N ASN A 74 -7.67 3.88 -10.27
CA ASN A 74 -9.08 3.73 -10.66
C ASN A 74 -9.98 3.41 -9.46
N ILE A 75 -9.53 2.52 -8.56
CA ILE A 75 -10.23 2.22 -7.31
C ILE A 75 -10.42 3.51 -6.49
N MET A 76 -9.36 4.25 -6.26
CA MET A 76 -9.39 5.45 -5.42
C MET A 76 -10.22 6.59 -6.01
N LEU A 77 -10.31 6.65 -7.34
CA LEU A 77 -11.11 7.65 -8.04
C LEU A 77 -12.58 7.21 -8.27
N GLY A 78 -12.92 5.97 -7.93
CA GLY A 78 -14.26 5.41 -8.19
C GLY A 78 -14.52 5.15 -9.68
N LYS A 79 -13.48 4.89 -10.47
CA LYS A 79 -13.55 4.59 -11.92
C LYS A 79 -13.67 3.09 -12.16
N GLY A 80 -14.05 2.69 -13.35
CA GLY A 80 -14.04 1.29 -13.78
C GLY A 80 -12.62 0.74 -13.90
N LYS A 81 -12.45 -0.58 -13.70
CA LYS A 81 -11.15 -1.25 -13.73
C LYS A 81 -10.36 -1.01 -15.03
N GLY A 82 -11.08 -0.96 -16.15
CA GLY A 82 -10.50 -0.78 -17.50
C GLY A 82 -10.29 0.68 -17.90
N ASP A 83 -10.77 1.63 -17.09
CA ASP A 83 -10.74 3.03 -17.47
C ASP A 83 -9.31 3.56 -17.54
N THR A 84 -9.13 4.52 -18.43
CA THR A 84 -7.89 5.31 -18.50
C THR A 84 -7.95 6.47 -17.51
N THR A 85 -6.78 6.91 -17.05
CA THR A 85 -6.63 8.10 -16.21
C THR A 85 -5.79 9.14 -16.90
N THR A 86 -6.18 10.40 -16.78
CA THR A 86 -5.37 11.53 -17.23
C THR A 86 -4.20 11.80 -16.27
N THR A 87 -3.25 12.62 -16.68
CA THR A 87 -2.15 13.07 -15.82
C THR A 87 -2.68 13.81 -14.59
N GLU A 88 -3.67 14.66 -14.78
CA GLU A 88 -4.32 15.44 -13.71
C GLU A 88 -5.01 14.52 -12.70
N GLU A 89 -5.74 13.50 -13.16
CA GLU A 89 -6.38 12.51 -12.31
C GLU A 89 -5.35 11.70 -11.49
N ARG A 90 -4.24 11.29 -12.12
CA ARG A 90 -3.14 10.61 -11.42
C ARG A 90 -2.52 11.53 -10.37
N ALA A 91 -2.22 12.77 -10.75
CA ALA A 91 -1.65 13.77 -9.86
C ALA A 91 -2.60 14.11 -8.70
N SER A 92 -3.93 14.17 -8.92
CA SER A 92 -4.91 14.46 -7.88
C SER A 92 -4.91 13.43 -6.75
N LEU A 93 -4.56 12.18 -7.03
CA LEU A 93 -4.37 11.15 -6.00
C LEU A 93 -2.94 11.17 -5.47
N TRP A 94 -1.96 10.90 -6.35
CA TRP A 94 -0.60 10.56 -5.91
C TRP A 94 0.15 11.74 -5.28
N ASN A 95 -0.20 12.98 -5.61
CA ASN A 95 0.38 14.14 -4.93
C ASN A 95 -0.20 14.38 -3.52
N HIS A 96 -1.23 13.65 -3.11
CA HIS A 96 -1.91 13.82 -1.82
C HIS A 96 -1.75 12.62 -0.88
N VAL A 97 -0.96 11.62 -1.26
CA VAL A 97 -0.77 10.39 -0.46
C VAL A 97 0.70 10.15 -0.17
N VAL A 98 0.95 9.34 0.88
CA VAL A 98 2.24 8.69 1.07
C VAL A 98 2.13 7.27 0.54
N TYR A 99 3.16 6.80 -0.18
CA TYR A 99 3.24 5.43 -0.68
C TYR A 99 4.61 4.81 -0.41
N TYR A 100 4.60 3.56 0.05
CA TYR A 100 5.82 2.75 0.13
C TYR A 100 5.48 1.26 0.00
N ASN A 101 6.50 0.44 -0.24
CA ASN A 101 6.36 -1.01 -0.21
C ASN A 101 6.76 -1.57 1.16
N PHE A 102 5.93 -2.46 1.67
CA PHE A 102 6.09 -3.08 2.99
C PHE A 102 7.38 -3.89 3.11
N ILE A 103 7.69 -4.70 2.09
CA ILE A 103 8.93 -5.46 2.03
C ILE A 103 10.04 -4.55 1.52
N GLN A 104 11.02 -4.31 2.37
CA GLN A 104 12.16 -3.44 2.09
C GLN A 104 13.34 -4.18 1.44
N SER A 105 13.05 -5.31 0.81
CA SER A 105 14.02 -6.10 0.02
C SER A 105 13.46 -6.35 -1.36
N GLY A 106 14.30 -6.28 -2.39
CA GLY A 106 13.88 -6.61 -3.75
C GLY A 106 13.64 -8.11 -3.90
N LEU A 107 12.44 -8.51 -4.30
CA LEU A 107 12.13 -9.89 -4.66
C LEU A 107 12.77 -10.24 -6.00
N ARG A 108 13.23 -11.49 -6.17
CA ARG A 108 13.71 -11.94 -7.47
C ARG A 108 12.53 -12.06 -8.45
N ALA A 109 12.67 -11.51 -9.66
CA ALA A 109 11.63 -11.53 -10.68
C ALA A 109 11.16 -12.95 -11.05
N ASN A 110 12.03 -13.95 -10.89
CA ASN A 110 11.77 -15.36 -11.20
C ASN A 110 11.44 -16.22 -9.97
N ALA A 111 11.12 -15.61 -8.83
CA ALA A 111 10.64 -16.38 -7.68
C ALA A 111 9.26 -16.94 -8.03
N THR A 112 9.25 -18.15 -8.63
CA THR A 112 8.04 -18.96 -8.82
C THR A 112 7.40 -19.33 -7.47
N ASP A 113 8.14 -19.23 -6.38
CA ASP A 113 7.71 -19.37 -5.01
C ASP A 113 7.29 -18.01 -4.43
N LYS A 114 6.15 -17.49 -4.92
CA LYS A 114 5.48 -16.35 -4.28
C LYS A 114 5.08 -16.61 -2.82
N ASN A 115 5.22 -17.85 -2.36
CA ASN A 115 4.79 -18.32 -1.05
C ASN A 115 5.86 -18.19 0.05
N ALA A 116 7.05 -17.70 -0.25
CA ALA A 116 8.14 -17.68 0.72
C ALA A 116 8.76 -16.28 0.88
N ILE A 117 7.93 -15.30 1.28
CA ILE A 117 8.52 -14.08 1.85
C ILE A 117 9.18 -14.48 3.17
N PRO A 118 10.50 -14.29 3.32
CA PRO A 118 11.19 -14.67 4.55
C PRO A 118 10.59 -13.98 5.78
N ASN A 119 10.39 -14.72 6.86
CA ASN A 119 9.80 -14.18 8.09
C ASN A 119 10.53 -12.95 8.65
N HIS A 120 11.84 -12.84 8.45
CA HIS A 120 12.59 -11.67 8.91
C HIS A 120 12.21 -10.41 8.13
N TRP A 121 11.92 -10.50 6.81
CA TRP A 121 11.43 -9.35 6.02
C TRP A 121 10.05 -8.88 6.46
N LEU A 122 9.19 -9.83 6.83
CA LEU A 122 7.87 -9.49 7.39
C LEU A 122 7.99 -8.78 8.74
N LYS A 123 8.90 -9.24 9.61
CA LYS A 123 9.16 -8.59 10.91
C LYS A 123 9.71 -7.18 10.73
N GLU A 124 10.64 -7.00 9.80
CA GLU A 124 11.21 -5.69 9.46
C GLU A 124 10.14 -4.75 8.90
N GLY A 125 9.36 -5.21 7.91
CA GLY A 125 8.26 -4.43 7.35
C GLY A 125 7.23 -3.99 8.40
N LYS A 126 6.94 -4.85 9.38
CA LYS A 126 6.06 -4.49 10.50
C LYS A 126 6.65 -3.39 11.39
N LYS A 127 7.94 -3.47 11.71
CA LYS A 127 8.64 -2.42 12.46
C LYS A 127 8.58 -1.08 11.71
N ILE A 128 8.89 -1.11 10.41
CA ILE A 128 8.88 0.08 9.56
C ILE A 128 7.48 0.68 9.45
N LEU A 129 6.44 -0.15 9.24
CA LEU A 129 5.07 0.36 9.17
C LEU A 129 4.66 1.09 10.44
N LYS A 130 4.93 0.55 11.63
CA LYS A 130 4.62 1.24 12.89
C LYS A 130 5.29 2.60 12.99
N ASN A 131 6.54 2.68 12.56
CA ASN A 131 7.29 3.93 12.53
C ASN A 131 6.69 4.94 11.52
N ILE A 132 6.29 4.45 10.34
CA ILE A 132 5.62 5.27 9.32
C ILE A 132 4.28 5.79 9.84
N LEU A 133 3.48 4.94 10.49
CA LEU A 133 2.22 5.35 11.11
C LEU A 133 2.42 6.45 12.13
N SER A 134 3.37 6.30 13.07
CA SER A 134 3.68 7.34 14.06
C SER A 134 4.13 8.66 13.43
N ILE A 135 4.90 8.61 12.34
CA ILE A 135 5.50 9.82 11.75
C ILE A 135 4.53 10.55 10.82
N TYR A 136 3.81 9.82 9.97
CA TYR A 136 2.90 10.42 9.00
C TYR A 136 1.49 10.63 9.55
N ASN A 137 1.13 9.92 10.60
CA ASN A 137 -0.18 9.98 11.27
C ASN A 137 -1.35 10.04 10.26
N PRO A 138 -1.53 8.98 9.42
CA PRO A 138 -2.58 8.96 8.42
C PRO A 138 -3.96 8.79 9.06
N ASP A 139 -4.97 9.41 8.45
CA ASP A 139 -6.39 9.18 8.79
C ASP A 139 -6.86 7.81 8.29
N LEU A 140 -6.23 7.32 7.20
CA LEU A 140 -6.54 6.05 6.57
C LEU A 140 -5.27 5.40 6.03
N THR A 141 -5.10 4.11 6.29
CA THR A 141 -4.04 3.30 5.68
C THR A 141 -4.66 2.22 4.79
N ILE A 142 -4.25 2.16 3.52
CA ILE A 142 -4.68 1.14 2.57
C ILE A 142 -3.50 0.23 2.24
N VAL A 143 -3.65 -1.06 2.53
CA VAL A 143 -2.65 -2.10 2.23
C VAL A 143 -3.14 -2.94 1.07
N TYR A 144 -2.53 -2.80 -0.11
CA TYR A 144 -2.92 -3.59 -1.27
C TYR A 144 -2.00 -4.80 -1.48
N SER A 145 -2.09 -5.74 -0.59
CA SER A 145 -1.60 -7.12 -0.77
C SER A 145 -2.14 -8.01 0.32
N LYS A 146 -2.83 -9.06 -0.07
CA LYS A 146 -3.31 -10.08 0.86
C LYS A 146 -2.16 -10.71 1.62
N GLN A 147 -1.02 -10.95 0.98
CA GLN A 147 0.17 -11.51 1.63
C GLN A 147 0.70 -10.61 2.74
N VAL A 148 0.57 -9.29 2.60
CA VAL A 148 1.01 -8.33 3.61
C VAL A 148 0.00 -8.26 4.75
N TRP A 149 -1.28 -7.97 4.48
CA TRP A 149 -2.24 -7.72 5.56
C TRP A 149 -2.67 -8.97 6.34
N VAL A 150 -2.60 -10.16 5.76
CA VAL A 150 -2.81 -11.43 6.49
C VAL A 150 -1.78 -11.63 7.59
N HIS A 151 -0.56 -11.14 7.43
CA HIS A 151 0.47 -11.21 8.48
C HIS A 151 0.23 -10.28 9.67
N TYR A 152 -0.68 -9.32 9.57
CA TYR A 152 -1.12 -8.53 10.74
C TYR A 152 -2.15 -9.28 11.59
N ARG A 153 -2.77 -10.32 11.03
CA ARG A 153 -3.76 -11.18 11.67
C ARG A 153 -3.25 -11.77 12.98
N ASP A 154 -1.97 -12.11 13.07
CA ASP A 154 -1.34 -12.77 14.21
C ASP A 154 -0.89 -11.80 15.33
N TYR A 155 -1.20 -10.51 15.22
CA TYR A 155 -0.81 -9.54 16.23
C TYR A 155 -1.90 -9.38 17.30
N ASN A 156 -1.54 -9.66 18.57
CA ASN A 156 -2.35 -9.31 19.73
C ASN A 156 -2.76 -7.83 19.70
N GLY A 157 -4.04 -7.57 19.55
CA GLY A 157 -4.61 -6.22 19.50
C GLY A 157 -5.27 -5.83 18.17
N VAL A 158 -5.26 -6.70 17.17
CA VAL A 158 -6.07 -6.50 15.95
C VAL A 158 -7.53 -6.78 16.29
N LYS A 159 -8.39 -5.76 16.19
CA LYS A 159 -9.84 -5.92 16.22
C LYS A 159 -10.35 -5.98 14.79
N TYR A 160 -10.92 -7.11 14.41
CA TYR A 160 -11.66 -7.21 13.14
C TYR A 160 -13.03 -6.54 13.32
N SER A 161 -13.51 -5.89 12.27
CA SER A 161 -14.91 -5.49 12.26
C SER A 161 -15.79 -6.76 12.29
N ASP A 162 -16.92 -6.72 12.99
CA ASP A 162 -17.85 -7.85 13.12
C ASP A 162 -18.35 -8.42 11.78
N LYS A 163 -18.16 -7.66 10.70
CA LYS A 163 -18.54 -8.02 9.34
C LYS A 163 -17.59 -9.03 8.68
N TYR A 164 -16.32 -9.08 9.13
CA TYR A 164 -15.29 -9.94 8.51
C TYR A 164 -14.69 -10.88 9.56
N ARG A 165 -15.41 -11.98 9.82
CA ARG A 165 -14.91 -13.05 10.71
C ARG A 165 -13.78 -13.83 10.06
N GLU A 166 -12.99 -14.50 10.86
CA GLU A 166 -11.76 -15.22 10.51
C GLU A 166 -11.93 -16.20 9.33
N THR A 167 -13.09 -16.85 9.21
CA THR A 167 -13.43 -17.81 8.15
C THR A 167 -13.67 -17.15 6.80
N ASP A 168 -14.02 -15.86 6.77
CA ASP A 168 -14.36 -15.15 5.53
C ASP A 168 -13.16 -14.46 4.91
N LEU A 169 -12.09 -14.26 5.67
CA LEU A 169 -10.88 -13.53 5.22
C LEU A 169 -10.09 -14.27 4.12
N GLU A 170 -10.16 -15.59 4.05
CA GLU A 170 -9.49 -16.34 2.97
C GLU A 170 -10.11 -16.06 1.60
N HIS A 171 -11.38 -15.72 1.56
CA HIS A 171 -12.13 -15.42 0.34
C HIS A 171 -12.47 -13.95 0.17
N SER A 172 -12.29 -13.13 1.22
CA SER A 172 -12.55 -11.71 1.16
C SER A 172 -11.53 -10.96 0.31
N THR A 173 -12.02 -9.98 -0.45
CA THR A 173 -11.19 -9.03 -1.20
C THR A 173 -10.83 -7.79 -0.39
N VAL A 174 -11.51 -7.57 0.73
CA VAL A 174 -11.33 -6.45 1.66
C VAL A 174 -11.21 -6.95 3.09
N ALA A 175 -10.29 -6.39 3.84
CA ALA A 175 -10.15 -6.57 5.28
C ALA A 175 -10.13 -5.20 5.96
N ASN A 176 -10.57 -5.18 7.23
CA ASN A 176 -10.62 -3.97 8.04
C ASN A 176 -10.13 -4.29 9.44
N PHE A 177 -9.12 -3.57 9.93
CA PHE A 177 -8.55 -3.77 11.24
C PHE A 177 -7.86 -2.52 11.76
N ASP A 178 -7.69 -2.45 13.08
CA ASP A 178 -6.97 -1.38 13.75
C ASP A 178 -5.57 -1.85 14.15
N LEU A 179 -4.58 -1.00 13.94
CA LEU A 179 -3.19 -1.24 14.33
C LEU A 179 -2.72 -0.14 15.26
N LYS A 180 -2.11 -0.50 16.38
CA LYS A 180 -1.42 0.46 17.25
C LYS A 180 0.00 0.70 16.76
N ASP A 181 0.37 1.97 16.65
CA ASP A 181 1.75 2.38 16.42
C ASP A 181 2.62 2.23 17.69
N ASN A 182 3.87 2.70 17.63
CA ASN A 182 4.79 2.61 18.75
C ASN A 182 4.43 3.57 19.91
N ASP A 183 3.68 4.61 19.66
CA ASP A 183 3.23 5.61 20.64
C ASP A 183 1.87 5.23 21.23
N GLY A 184 1.27 4.13 20.76
CA GLY A 184 -0.02 3.61 21.22
C GLY A 184 -1.23 4.21 20.50
N ASN A 185 -1.04 5.07 19.50
CA ASN A 185 -2.13 5.59 18.70
C ASN A 185 -2.73 4.49 17.84
N VAL A 186 -4.05 4.53 17.67
CA VAL A 186 -4.78 3.56 16.85
C VAL A 186 -4.94 4.09 15.44
N HIS A 187 -4.50 3.32 14.46
CA HIS A 187 -4.62 3.62 13.04
C HIS A 187 -5.56 2.64 12.37
N HIS A 188 -6.47 3.18 11.56
CA HIS A 188 -7.41 2.39 10.79
C HIS A 188 -6.77 1.89 9.51
N ILE A 189 -6.80 0.57 9.31
CA ILE A 189 -6.16 -0.11 8.18
C ILE A 189 -7.21 -0.83 7.34
N ILE A 190 -7.20 -0.58 6.04
CA ILE A 190 -7.98 -1.32 5.05
C ILE A 190 -7.03 -2.17 4.23
N GLY A 191 -7.19 -3.49 4.32
CA GLY A 191 -6.51 -4.43 3.44
C GLY A 191 -7.36 -4.69 2.20
N ILE A 192 -6.78 -4.59 1.01
CA ILE A 192 -7.41 -4.99 -0.24
C ILE A 192 -6.56 -6.00 -0.98
N SER A 193 -7.16 -6.77 -1.88
CA SER A 193 -6.44 -7.64 -2.79
C SER A 193 -5.45 -6.82 -3.65
N HIS A 194 -4.33 -7.43 -4.00
CA HIS A 194 -3.35 -6.77 -4.89
C HIS A 194 -4.01 -6.37 -6.21
N PRO A 195 -3.81 -5.15 -6.72
CA PRO A 195 -4.46 -4.65 -7.93
C PRO A 195 -4.32 -5.54 -9.17
N SER A 196 -3.22 -6.27 -9.29
CA SER A 196 -3.02 -7.25 -10.37
C SER A 196 -3.55 -8.66 -10.06
N SER A 197 -4.22 -8.87 -8.91
CA SER A 197 -4.78 -10.17 -8.55
C SER A 197 -5.95 -10.54 -9.46
N PRO A 198 -6.07 -11.82 -9.87
CA PRO A 198 -7.25 -12.32 -10.56
C PRO A 198 -8.56 -12.11 -9.78
N SER A 199 -8.51 -12.10 -8.45
CA SER A 199 -9.70 -11.84 -7.61
C SER A 199 -10.34 -10.48 -7.88
N LEU A 200 -9.58 -9.47 -8.30
CA LEU A 200 -10.10 -8.17 -8.73
C LEU A 200 -10.64 -8.16 -10.17
N SER A 201 -10.63 -9.30 -10.86
CA SER A 201 -11.24 -9.41 -12.19
C SER A 201 -12.76 -9.57 -12.11
N ASN A 202 -13.30 -9.94 -10.93
CA ASN A 202 -14.72 -10.02 -10.69
C ASN A 202 -15.31 -8.63 -10.44
N ALA A 203 -16.41 -8.28 -11.11
CA ALA A 203 -17.10 -7.01 -10.95
C ALA A 203 -17.63 -6.80 -9.53
N ASP A 204 -18.04 -7.87 -8.85
CA ASP A 204 -18.56 -7.81 -7.48
C ASP A 204 -17.45 -7.38 -6.50
N SER A 205 -16.25 -7.98 -6.63
CA SER A 205 -15.09 -7.61 -5.82
C SER A 205 -14.66 -6.17 -6.07
N TRP A 206 -14.74 -5.70 -7.32
CA TRP A 206 -14.44 -4.31 -7.67
C TRP A 206 -15.43 -3.34 -7.01
N ASN A 207 -16.73 -3.64 -7.12
CA ASN A 207 -17.80 -2.83 -6.53
C ASN A 207 -17.72 -2.84 -5.00
N GLU A 208 -17.41 -3.99 -4.39
CA GLU A 208 -17.22 -4.10 -2.94
C GLU A 208 -16.13 -3.15 -2.45
N ILE A 209 -14.95 -3.18 -3.07
CA ILE A 209 -13.84 -2.32 -2.69
C ILE A 209 -14.20 -0.85 -2.88
N ASN A 210 -14.76 -0.47 -4.03
CA ASN A 210 -15.15 0.91 -4.30
C ASN A 210 -16.18 1.43 -3.30
N THR A 211 -17.22 0.64 -3.02
CA THR A 211 -18.26 1.00 -2.06
C THR A 211 -17.68 1.15 -0.66
N TYR A 212 -16.80 0.20 -0.27
CA TYR A 212 -16.20 0.22 1.05
C TYR A 212 -15.27 1.43 1.23
N LEU A 213 -14.39 1.71 0.29
CA LEU A 213 -13.49 2.87 0.35
C LEU A 213 -14.25 4.20 0.33
N ALA A 214 -15.37 4.28 -0.41
CA ALA A 214 -16.19 5.49 -0.44
C ALA A 214 -16.73 5.87 0.95
N THR A 215 -16.96 4.90 1.85
CA THR A 215 -17.42 5.18 3.23
C THR A 215 -16.38 5.92 4.08
N PHE A 216 -15.11 5.83 3.72
CA PHE A 216 -14.01 6.49 4.44
C PHE A 216 -13.49 7.74 3.73
N LEU A 217 -13.69 7.85 2.42
CA LEU A 217 -13.16 8.94 1.61
C LEU A 217 -14.17 10.07 1.34
N ASN A 218 -15.44 9.85 1.65
CA ASN A 218 -16.51 10.86 1.61
C ASN A 218 -16.85 11.29 3.03
#